data_1419d9d4f3ac0d05623446df9eec5c60
#
_entry.id   1419d9d4f3ac0d05623446df9eec5c60
#
_cell.length_a   1.000
_cell.length_b   1.000
_cell.length_c   1.000
_cell.angle_alpha   90.00
_cell.angle_beta   90.00
_cell.angle_gamma   90.00
#
_symmetry.space_group_name_H-M   'P 1'
#
loop_
_entity.id
_entity.type
_entity.pdbx_description
1 polymer ?
#
loop_
_entity_poly.entity_id
_entity_poly.type
_entity_poly.pdbx_seq_one_letter_code
_entity_poly.pdbx_strand_id
1 'polypeptide(L)'
;MFGAGKSASVLIDYLLRESVSSNWIVTVADANQQLIEEKTQKHANARPVAMDITDNHKRLSLVKDADIVISMMPPALHILIAKDCIACSKNLLTASYADDEIKSLQQSVLDKNILFLCEMGLDPGIDHMSAMQLIHEIKAKGGT
;
A
#
# COMPACT_ATOMS: atom_id res chain seq x y z
N MET A 1 -5.55 -3.90 -3.15
CA MET A 1 -4.45 -3.01 -3.53
C MET A 1 -4.96 -1.99 -4.52
N PHE A 2 -4.70 -0.71 -4.30
CA PHE A 2 -5.05 0.40 -5.19
C PHE A 2 -3.79 0.90 -5.91
N GLY A 3 -3.87 1.04 -7.23
CA GLY A 3 -2.78 1.44 -8.10
C GLY A 3 -2.02 0.26 -8.71
N ALA A 4 -1.97 0.25 -10.05
CA ALA A 4 -1.24 -0.73 -10.86
C ALA A 4 -0.15 -0.08 -11.71
N GLY A 5 0.36 1.08 -11.31
CA GLY A 5 1.43 1.82 -11.99
C GLY A 5 2.74 1.05 -12.10
N LYS A 6 3.77 1.66 -12.71
CA LYS A 6 5.06 0.98 -12.96
C LYS A 6 5.70 0.45 -11.68
N SER A 7 5.68 1.21 -10.59
CA SER A 7 6.25 0.83 -9.28
C SER A 7 5.52 -0.33 -8.60
N ALA A 8 4.27 -0.60 -8.97
CA ALA A 8 3.48 -1.68 -8.40
C ALA A 8 3.75 -3.07 -9.03
N SER A 9 4.45 -3.15 -10.16
CA SER A 9 4.57 -4.39 -10.95
C SER A 9 5.19 -5.54 -10.16
N VAL A 10 6.33 -5.29 -9.52
CA VAL A 10 7.05 -6.31 -8.74
C VAL A 10 6.25 -6.73 -7.52
N LEU A 11 5.55 -5.79 -6.88
CA LEU A 11 4.71 -6.08 -5.72
C LEU A 11 3.49 -6.94 -6.12
N ILE A 12 2.84 -6.62 -7.23
CA ILE A 12 1.71 -7.43 -7.74
C ILE A 12 2.16 -8.85 -8.03
N ASP A 13 3.27 -9.02 -8.76
CA ASP A 13 3.84 -10.34 -9.06
C ASP A 13 4.17 -11.12 -7.79
N TYR A 14 4.84 -10.49 -6.84
CA TYR A 14 5.16 -11.08 -5.54
C TYR A 14 3.90 -11.54 -4.79
N LEU A 15 2.91 -10.66 -4.64
CA LEU A 15 1.68 -10.98 -3.92
C LEU A 15 0.90 -12.11 -4.58
N LEU A 16 0.84 -12.14 -5.91
CA LEU A 16 0.15 -13.20 -6.64
C LEU A 16 0.88 -14.53 -6.49
N ARG A 17 2.20 -14.56 -6.58
CA ARG A 17 2.99 -15.76 -6.36
C ARG A 17 2.78 -16.33 -4.95
N GLU A 18 2.89 -15.48 -3.92
CA GLU A 18 2.71 -15.89 -2.51
C GLU A 18 1.25 -16.26 -2.20
N SER A 19 0.29 -15.73 -2.95
CA SER A 19 -1.14 -15.98 -2.74
C SER A 19 -1.52 -17.46 -2.84
N VAL A 20 -0.76 -18.26 -3.59
CA VAL A 20 -1.03 -19.70 -3.78
C VAL A 20 -0.80 -20.46 -2.48
N SER A 21 0.35 -20.26 -1.84
CA SER A 21 0.71 -20.95 -0.59
C SER A 21 -0.05 -20.40 0.61
N SER A 22 -0.38 -19.10 0.58
CA SER A 22 -1.03 -18.39 1.70
C SER A 22 -2.55 -18.34 1.57
N ASN A 23 -3.11 -18.84 0.49
CA ASN A 23 -4.54 -18.82 0.20
C ASN A 23 -5.15 -17.40 0.24
N TRP A 24 -4.45 -16.42 -0.36
CA TRP A 24 -4.93 -15.04 -0.48
C TRP A 24 -5.68 -14.83 -1.78
N ILE A 25 -6.57 -13.85 -1.79
CA ILE A 25 -7.12 -13.23 -2.99
C ILE A 25 -6.54 -11.83 -3.10
N VAL A 26 -5.89 -11.53 -4.20
CA VAL A 26 -5.25 -10.23 -4.45
C VAL A 26 -6.15 -9.40 -5.37
N THR A 27 -6.93 -8.49 -4.77
CA THR A 27 -7.71 -7.52 -5.54
C THR A 27 -6.80 -6.37 -5.96
N VAL A 28 -6.68 -6.11 -7.27
CA VAL A 28 -5.91 -5.01 -7.84
C VAL A 28 -6.87 -4.04 -8.53
N ALA A 29 -6.94 -2.81 -8.03
CA ALA A 29 -7.82 -1.75 -8.50
C ALA A 29 -7.02 -0.61 -9.14
N ASP A 30 -7.38 -0.21 -10.35
CA ASP A 30 -6.80 0.93 -11.08
C ASP A 30 -7.84 1.46 -12.09
N ALA A 31 -7.64 2.67 -12.60
CA ALA A 31 -8.50 3.22 -13.64
C ALA A 31 -8.27 2.55 -15.00
N ASN A 32 -7.09 2.00 -15.23
CA ASN A 32 -6.70 1.39 -16.49
C ASN A 32 -6.92 -0.13 -16.48
N GLN A 33 -8.04 -0.57 -17.05
CA GLN A 33 -8.41 -1.99 -17.16
C GLN A 33 -7.32 -2.84 -17.83
N GLN A 34 -6.79 -2.38 -18.96
CA GLN A 34 -5.78 -3.14 -19.71
C GLN A 34 -4.51 -3.36 -18.87
N LEU A 35 -4.08 -2.33 -18.14
CA LEU A 35 -2.90 -2.40 -17.27
C LEU A 35 -3.09 -3.41 -16.13
N ILE A 36 -4.28 -3.48 -15.55
CA ILE A 36 -4.57 -4.44 -14.48
C ILE A 36 -4.54 -5.86 -15.04
N GLU A 37 -5.20 -6.09 -16.18
CA GLU A 37 -5.25 -7.42 -16.82
C GLU A 37 -3.86 -7.91 -17.21
N GLU A 38 -3.03 -7.02 -17.76
CA GLU A 38 -1.64 -7.31 -18.13
C GLU A 38 -0.80 -7.72 -16.91
N LYS A 39 -0.96 -7.02 -15.78
CA LYS A 39 -0.17 -7.30 -14.56
C LYS A 39 -0.69 -8.47 -13.75
N THR A 40 -1.97 -8.73 -13.78
CA THR A 40 -2.55 -9.88 -13.08
C THR A 40 -2.46 -11.17 -13.88
N GLN A 41 -2.21 -11.12 -15.20
CA GLN A 41 -1.95 -12.24 -16.10
C GLN A 41 -2.97 -13.38 -15.98
N LYS A 42 -4.23 -13.04 -15.66
CA LYS A 42 -5.31 -14.03 -15.39
C LYS A 42 -4.97 -15.02 -14.26
N HIS A 43 -4.12 -14.63 -13.32
CA HIS A 43 -3.77 -15.47 -12.18
C HIS A 43 -5.04 -15.87 -11.41
N ALA A 44 -5.16 -17.14 -11.00
CA ALA A 44 -6.37 -17.67 -10.36
C ALA A 44 -6.79 -16.93 -9.09
N ASN A 45 -5.82 -16.43 -8.33
CA ASN A 45 -6.05 -15.68 -7.09
C ASN A 45 -6.08 -14.15 -7.30
N ALA A 46 -6.04 -13.68 -8.55
CA ALA A 46 -6.17 -12.27 -8.87
C ALA A 46 -7.63 -11.86 -9.06
N ARG A 47 -8.02 -10.71 -8.53
CA ARG A 47 -9.30 -10.05 -8.79
C ARG A 47 -9.04 -8.66 -9.37
N PRO A 48 -8.98 -8.53 -10.71
CA PRO A 48 -8.82 -7.23 -11.35
C PRO A 48 -10.11 -6.39 -11.24
N VAL A 49 -9.99 -5.11 -10.89
CA VAL A 49 -11.11 -4.19 -10.74
C VAL A 49 -10.78 -2.85 -11.39
N ALA A 50 -11.43 -2.55 -12.52
CA ALA A 50 -11.33 -1.21 -13.12
C ALA A 50 -12.24 -0.23 -12.35
N MET A 51 -11.66 0.87 -11.88
CA MET A 51 -12.40 1.90 -11.16
C MET A 51 -11.66 3.24 -11.15
N ASP A 52 -12.43 4.31 -11.09
CA ASP A 52 -11.93 5.61 -10.71
C ASP A 52 -11.78 5.67 -9.18
N ILE A 53 -10.61 6.05 -8.69
CA ILE A 53 -10.33 6.17 -7.25
C ILE A 53 -11.21 7.22 -6.55
N THR A 54 -11.79 8.15 -7.30
CA THR A 54 -12.71 9.17 -6.77
C THR A 54 -14.14 8.64 -6.60
N ASP A 55 -14.46 7.45 -7.12
CA ASP A 55 -15.72 6.76 -6.84
C ASP A 55 -15.75 6.26 -5.39
N ASN A 56 -16.32 7.08 -4.52
CA ASN A 56 -16.37 6.81 -3.08
C ASN A 56 -17.09 5.50 -2.74
N HIS A 57 -18.15 5.16 -3.45
CA HIS A 57 -18.93 3.95 -3.15
C HIS A 57 -18.15 2.69 -3.50
N LYS A 58 -17.54 2.67 -4.67
CA LYS A 58 -16.77 1.52 -5.15
C LYS A 58 -15.50 1.35 -4.34
N ARG A 59 -14.79 2.45 -4.03
CA ARG A 59 -13.58 2.44 -3.20
C ARG A 59 -13.88 1.91 -1.79
N LEU A 60 -14.91 2.46 -1.13
CA LEU A 60 -15.31 2.04 0.22
C LEU A 60 -15.70 0.56 0.27
N SER A 61 -16.44 0.07 -0.73
CA SER A 61 -16.80 -1.36 -0.82
C SER A 61 -15.55 -2.24 -0.89
N LEU A 62 -14.56 -1.90 -1.72
CA LEU A 62 -13.32 -2.66 -1.84
C LEU A 62 -12.49 -2.64 -0.55
N VAL A 63 -12.44 -1.49 0.14
CA VAL A 63 -11.76 -1.39 1.43
C VAL A 63 -12.47 -2.23 2.49
N LYS A 64 -13.80 -2.21 2.53
CA LYS A 64 -14.60 -2.99 3.49
C LYS A 64 -14.37 -4.50 3.33
N ASP A 65 -14.28 -4.97 2.09
CA ASP A 65 -14.09 -6.39 1.75
C ASP A 65 -12.64 -6.88 1.96
N ALA A 66 -11.68 -5.97 2.13
CA ALA A 66 -10.27 -6.33 2.30
C ALA A 66 -9.91 -6.61 3.76
N ASP A 67 -8.94 -7.49 3.99
CA ASP A 67 -8.29 -7.68 5.29
C ASP A 67 -7.16 -6.68 5.48
N ILE A 68 -6.38 -6.43 4.43
CA ILE A 68 -5.28 -5.46 4.39
C ILE A 68 -5.42 -4.62 3.12
N VAL A 69 -5.16 -3.32 3.25
CA VAL A 69 -5.19 -2.38 2.13
C VAL A 69 -3.77 -1.91 1.82
N ILE A 70 -3.41 -1.95 0.54
CA ILE A 70 -2.13 -1.42 0.05
C ILE A 70 -2.44 -0.30 -0.95
N SER A 71 -1.84 0.87 -0.75
CA SER A 71 -1.98 2.01 -1.65
C SER A 71 -0.67 2.31 -2.37
N MET A 72 -0.68 2.10 -3.70
CA MET A 72 0.39 2.47 -4.63
C MET A 72 -0.04 3.62 -5.55
N MET A 73 -0.96 4.43 -5.05
CA MET A 73 -1.47 5.61 -5.74
C MET A 73 -0.49 6.78 -5.67
N PRO A 74 -0.65 7.83 -6.49
CA PRO A 74 0.02 9.10 -6.30
C PRO A 74 -0.24 9.69 -4.90
N PRO A 75 0.73 10.45 -4.31
CA PRO A 75 0.65 10.94 -2.92
C PRO A 75 -0.67 11.60 -2.56
N ALA A 76 -1.17 12.51 -3.39
CA ALA A 76 -2.43 13.24 -3.13
C ALA A 76 -3.69 12.37 -3.04
N LEU A 77 -3.62 11.11 -3.42
CA LEU A 77 -4.77 10.19 -3.42
C LEU A 77 -4.78 9.21 -2.24
N HIS A 78 -3.67 9.10 -1.50
CA HIS A 78 -3.62 8.22 -0.33
C HIS A 78 -4.62 8.59 0.74
N ILE A 79 -4.89 9.87 0.92
CA ILE A 79 -5.83 10.38 1.93
C ILE A 79 -7.25 9.85 1.75
N LEU A 80 -7.69 9.61 0.51
CA LEU A 80 -9.02 9.06 0.22
C LEU A 80 -9.13 7.63 0.75
N ILE A 81 -8.11 6.82 0.48
CA ILE A 81 -8.03 5.43 0.92
C ILE A 81 -7.86 5.35 2.44
N ALA A 82 -7.03 6.23 3.01
CA ALA A 82 -6.78 6.30 4.44
C ALA A 82 -8.07 6.58 5.24
N LYS A 83 -8.89 7.53 4.80
CA LYS A 83 -10.19 7.83 5.41
C LYS A 83 -11.13 6.62 5.35
N ASP A 84 -11.17 5.90 4.23
CA ASP A 84 -11.98 4.69 4.10
C ASP A 84 -11.45 3.55 4.99
N CYS A 85 -10.12 3.41 5.13
CA CYS A 85 -9.52 2.45 6.03
C CYS A 85 -9.90 2.72 7.50
N ILE A 86 -9.90 3.98 7.93
CA ILE A 86 -10.37 4.35 9.27
C ILE A 86 -11.85 4.02 9.43
N ALA A 87 -12.69 4.39 8.45
CA ALA A 87 -14.13 4.12 8.49
C ALA A 87 -14.44 2.63 8.61
N CYS A 88 -13.65 1.77 7.95
CA CYS A 88 -13.82 0.32 7.93
C CYS A 88 -12.93 -0.43 8.94
N SER A 89 -12.15 0.27 9.76
CA SER A 89 -11.17 -0.32 10.70
C SER A 89 -10.20 -1.29 10.01
N LYS A 90 -9.57 -0.85 8.90
CA LYS A 90 -8.64 -1.63 8.10
C LYS A 90 -7.22 -1.08 8.19
N ASN A 91 -6.24 -1.97 8.18
CA ASN A 91 -4.82 -1.61 8.11
C ASN A 91 -4.47 -1.10 6.71
N LEU A 92 -3.58 -0.10 6.65
CA LEU A 92 -3.11 0.51 5.40
C LEU A 92 -1.58 0.44 5.31
N LEU A 93 -1.07 0.04 4.15
CA LEU A 93 0.34 0.09 3.81
C LEU A 93 0.53 1.00 2.59
N THR A 94 1.59 1.82 2.60
CA THR A 94 2.00 2.62 1.45
C THR A 94 3.50 2.83 1.41
N ALA A 95 4.07 2.92 0.21
CA ALA A 95 5.47 3.23 -0.01
C ALA A 95 5.78 4.75 0.07
N SER A 96 4.77 5.60 0.12
CA SER A 96 4.92 7.06 0.13
C SER A 96 5.23 7.61 1.52
N TYR A 97 5.81 8.82 1.54
CA TYR A 97 5.98 9.59 2.77
C TYR A 97 4.63 9.84 3.46
N ALA A 98 4.64 9.84 4.79
CA ALA A 98 3.52 10.30 5.58
C ALA A 98 3.49 11.82 5.56
N ASP A 99 2.65 12.40 4.72
CA ASP A 99 2.41 13.85 4.68
C ASP A 99 1.60 14.33 5.89
N ASP A 100 1.38 15.65 5.98
CA ASP A 100 0.68 16.25 7.12
C ASP A 100 -0.80 15.82 7.17
N GLU A 101 -1.44 15.52 6.02
CA GLU A 101 -2.80 15.01 6.01
C GLU A 101 -2.89 13.61 6.60
N ILE A 102 -1.99 12.71 6.22
CA ILE A 102 -1.89 11.36 6.79
C ILE A 102 -1.54 11.42 8.28
N LYS A 103 -0.57 12.27 8.68
CA LYS A 103 -0.19 12.48 10.09
C LYS A 103 -1.36 12.98 10.94
N SER A 104 -2.22 13.84 10.38
CA SER A 104 -3.40 14.35 11.09
C SER A 104 -4.41 13.25 11.48
N LEU A 105 -4.36 12.10 10.83
CA LEU A 105 -5.22 10.95 11.11
C LEU A 105 -4.73 10.07 12.27
N GLN A 106 -3.55 10.35 12.85
CA GLN A 106 -2.90 9.51 13.85
C GLN A 106 -3.82 9.13 15.02
N GLN A 107 -4.54 10.09 15.59
CA GLN A 107 -5.44 9.80 16.71
C GLN A 107 -6.56 8.83 16.29
N SER A 108 -7.17 9.04 15.12
CA SER A 108 -8.22 8.16 14.61
C SER A 108 -7.72 6.73 14.35
N VAL A 109 -6.47 6.59 13.89
CA VAL A 109 -5.81 5.28 13.69
C VAL A 109 -5.62 4.57 15.03
N LEU A 110 -5.14 5.28 16.05
CA LEU A 110 -4.97 4.74 17.41
C LEU A 110 -6.30 4.34 18.03
N ASP A 111 -7.32 5.19 17.95
CA ASP A 111 -8.66 4.95 18.51
C ASP A 111 -9.33 3.70 17.90
N LYS A 112 -9.02 3.41 16.63
CA LYS A 112 -9.52 2.23 15.91
C LYS A 112 -8.67 0.98 16.10
N ASN A 113 -7.54 1.09 16.79
CA ASN A 113 -6.56 0.01 16.96
C ASN A 113 -6.14 -0.63 15.63
N ILE A 114 -5.88 0.20 14.63
CA ILE A 114 -5.39 -0.19 13.30
C ILE A 114 -3.98 0.34 13.06
N LEU A 115 -3.30 -0.19 12.04
CA LEU A 115 -1.95 0.20 11.65
C LEU A 115 -1.98 0.92 10.30
N PHE A 116 -1.36 2.11 10.25
CA PHE A 116 -0.94 2.74 8.99
C PHE A 116 0.58 2.63 8.91
N LEU A 117 1.08 1.80 8.00
CA LEU A 117 2.50 1.61 7.76
C LEU A 117 2.88 2.34 6.48
N CYS A 118 3.47 3.52 6.65
CA CYS A 118 3.96 4.37 5.57
C CYS A 118 5.46 4.18 5.36
N GLU A 119 5.99 4.77 4.28
CA GLU A 119 7.44 4.83 4.03
C GLU A 119 8.08 3.45 3.82
N MET A 120 7.31 2.48 3.31
CA MET A 120 7.75 1.10 3.08
C MET A 120 8.09 0.87 1.60
N GLY A 121 9.01 1.68 1.07
CA GLY A 121 9.47 1.60 -0.31
C GLY A 121 10.99 1.59 -0.44
N LEU A 122 11.49 2.02 -1.61
CA LEU A 122 12.90 2.25 -1.85
C LEU A 122 13.33 3.59 -1.20
N ASP A 123 12.63 4.66 -1.57
CA ASP A 123 12.73 6.03 -1.07
C ASP A 123 11.31 6.63 -1.00
N PRO A 124 10.77 6.79 0.21
CA PRO A 124 11.33 6.44 1.53
C PRO A 124 11.25 4.95 1.89
N GLY A 125 12.27 4.46 2.60
CA GLY A 125 12.30 3.11 3.18
C GLY A 125 13.69 2.49 3.22
N ILE A 126 14.03 1.67 2.25
CA ILE A 126 15.30 0.89 2.21
C ILE A 126 16.52 1.82 2.20
N ASP A 127 16.47 2.97 1.53
CA ASP A 127 17.53 3.98 1.52
C ASP A 127 17.84 4.48 2.92
N HIS A 128 16.84 4.83 3.73
CA HIS A 128 17.00 5.26 5.11
C HIS A 128 17.56 4.14 6.00
N MET A 129 17.06 2.91 5.82
CA MET A 129 17.55 1.75 6.57
C MET A 129 19.02 1.47 6.25
N SER A 130 19.41 1.55 4.97
CA SER A 130 20.79 1.35 4.53
C SER A 130 21.74 2.45 5.05
N ALA A 131 21.29 3.71 5.01
CA ALA A 131 22.02 4.84 5.57
C ALA A 131 22.22 4.67 7.09
N MET A 132 21.19 4.28 7.82
CA MET A 132 21.27 4.06 9.27
C MET A 132 22.16 2.88 9.62
N GLN A 133 22.16 1.81 8.84
CA GLN A 133 23.10 0.69 9.02
C GLN A 133 24.53 1.18 8.92
N LEU A 134 24.88 1.93 7.86
CA LEU A 134 26.21 2.48 7.66
C LEU A 134 26.63 3.43 8.80
N ILE A 135 25.75 4.31 9.24
CA ILE A 135 25.98 5.21 10.37
C ILE A 135 26.27 4.41 11.65
N HIS A 136 25.50 3.38 11.94
CA HIS A 136 25.72 2.52 13.11
C HIS A 136 27.07 1.80 13.04
N GLU A 137 27.46 1.28 11.88
CA GLU A 137 28.76 0.62 11.69
C GLU A 137 29.94 1.59 11.91
N ILE A 138 29.83 2.83 11.40
CA ILE A 138 30.84 3.87 11.59
C ILE A 138 30.98 4.23 13.07
N LYS A 139 29.84 4.48 13.75
CA LYS A 139 29.83 4.80 15.18
C LYS A 139 30.40 3.67 16.04
N ALA A 140 30.07 2.42 15.75
CA ALA A 140 30.62 1.27 16.45
C ALA A 140 32.14 1.13 16.34
N LYS A 141 32.73 1.67 15.27
CA LYS A 141 34.19 1.74 15.05
C LYS A 141 34.86 3.01 15.60
N GLY A 142 34.10 3.83 16.36
CA GLY A 142 34.63 5.08 16.97
C GLY A 142 34.54 6.30 16.05
N GLY A 143 33.83 6.23 14.93
CA GLY A 143 33.55 7.38 14.08
C GLY A 143 32.50 8.33 14.71
N THR A 144 32.61 9.62 14.41
CA THR A 144 31.70 10.69 14.87
C THR A 144 30.83 11.20 13.73
#